data_e1e5b675f614c1582812921ba0ceae14
#
_entry.id   e1e5b675f614c1582812921ba0ceae14
#
_cell.length_a   1.000
_cell.length_b   1.000
_cell.length_c   1.000
_cell.angle_alpha   90.00
_cell.angle_beta   90.00
_cell.angle_gamma   90.00
#
_symmetry.space_group_name_H-M   'P 1'
#
loop_
_entity.id
_entity.type
_entity.pdbx_description
1 polymer ?
#
loop_
_entity_poly.entity_id
_entity_poly.type
_entity_poly.pdbx_seq_one_letter_code
_entity_poly.pdbx_strand_id
1 'polypeptide(L)'
;MIETGIYEQIINSLFKSKIESADDSAFFIENKKIGREEAATILSRYLFLKLAEQGFRVEASALTPKESKMALMLYYDMFDAAGRFESLQQMFDAFAADRLLVEEMKETVYEMRERCVAPEKEDNSALAFSMPLKVHGVYTKAQIQVAIGTNLINRKSSSREGCERNYDLGIEAMYVDIIKDWEEGSNTNYNDFALDRQAFHWETQNSVSPQSAIGQKYINKELHMLLFVRQQATVPEDKSRRMGYIYLGEVDLVSYEGSRPMRIVWRLRTPMAESTYSFAAKFKALG
;
A
#
# COMPACT_ATOMS: atom_id res chain seq x y z
N MET A 1 9.55 -29.74 -7.26
CA MET A 1 8.44 -29.74 -6.30
C MET A 1 8.62 -28.54 -5.38
N ILE A 2 7.61 -27.69 -5.31
CA ILE A 2 7.56 -26.63 -4.28
C ILE A 2 7.44 -27.36 -2.93
N GLU A 3 8.23 -26.96 -1.94
CA GLU A 3 8.14 -27.59 -0.61
C GLU A 3 6.71 -27.46 -0.07
N THR A 4 6.18 -28.51 0.53
CA THR A 4 4.82 -28.58 1.06
C THR A 4 4.46 -27.38 1.94
N GLY A 5 5.42 -26.85 2.69
CA GLY A 5 5.22 -25.65 3.52
C GLY A 5 4.98 -24.35 2.74
N ILE A 6 5.43 -24.25 1.49
CA ILE A 6 5.17 -23.09 0.62
C ILE A 6 3.75 -23.16 0.08
N TYR A 7 3.33 -24.34 -0.35
CA TYR A 7 1.96 -24.59 -0.79
C TYR A 7 0.98 -24.21 0.31
N GLU A 8 1.17 -24.69 1.54
CA GLU A 8 0.33 -24.33 2.68
C GLU A 8 0.34 -22.82 2.97
N GLN A 9 1.48 -22.13 2.86
CA GLN A 9 1.54 -20.67 3.06
C GLN A 9 0.80 -19.90 1.98
N ILE A 10 0.90 -20.33 0.72
CA ILE A 10 0.18 -19.73 -0.41
C ILE A 10 -1.32 -19.94 -0.22
N ILE A 11 -1.74 -21.17 0.01
CA ILE A 11 -3.15 -21.52 0.22
C ILE A 11 -3.70 -20.81 1.46
N ASN A 12 -3.00 -20.81 2.58
CA ASN A 12 -3.44 -20.11 3.78
C ASN A 12 -3.53 -18.59 3.57
N SER A 13 -2.62 -17.99 2.82
CA SER A 13 -2.69 -16.56 2.46
C SER A 13 -3.91 -16.27 1.58
N LEU A 14 -4.18 -17.12 0.60
CA LEU A 14 -5.34 -16.99 -0.29
C LEU A 14 -6.66 -17.30 0.43
N PHE A 15 -6.70 -18.35 1.26
CA PHE A 15 -7.88 -18.71 2.04
C PHE A 15 -8.14 -17.75 3.19
N LYS A 16 -7.11 -17.24 3.84
CA LYS A 16 -7.26 -16.24 4.90
C LYS A 16 -7.91 -14.96 4.37
N SER A 17 -7.49 -14.50 3.19
CA SER A 17 -8.17 -13.40 2.50
C SER A 17 -9.62 -13.76 2.08
N LYS A 18 -9.93 -15.03 1.86
CA LYS A 18 -11.26 -15.53 1.45
C LYS A 18 -12.23 -15.63 2.63
N ILE A 19 -11.77 -16.12 3.79
CA ILE A 19 -12.59 -16.24 5.00
C ILE A 19 -12.87 -14.87 5.61
N GLU A 20 -11.89 -14.00 5.64
CA GLU A 20 -12.01 -12.64 6.15
C GLU A 20 -12.91 -11.78 5.24
N SER A 21 -12.91 -12.01 3.93
CA SER A 21 -13.78 -11.30 3.00
C SER A 21 -15.26 -11.75 3.07
N ALA A 22 -15.59 -12.89 3.63
CA ALA A 22 -16.98 -13.36 3.70
C ALA A 22 -17.78 -12.63 4.80
N ASP A 23 -17.20 -12.38 5.96
CA ASP A 23 -17.83 -11.59 7.02
C ASP A 23 -17.67 -10.09 6.80
N ASP A 24 -16.49 -9.65 6.33
CA ASP A 24 -16.26 -8.28 5.93
C ASP A 24 -17.08 -7.87 4.71
N SER A 25 -17.36 -8.79 3.77
CA SER A 25 -18.11 -8.48 2.54
C SER A 25 -19.55 -8.07 2.81
N ALA A 26 -20.25 -8.67 3.78
CA ALA A 26 -21.60 -8.27 4.15
C ALA A 26 -21.60 -6.86 4.77
N PHE A 27 -20.67 -6.56 5.66
CA PHE A 27 -20.51 -5.25 6.27
C PHE A 27 -20.13 -4.18 5.24
N PHE A 28 -19.24 -4.53 4.31
CA PHE A 28 -18.79 -3.63 3.25
C PHE A 28 -19.89 -3.39 2.21
N ILE A 29 -20.66 -4.40 1.81
CA ILE A 29 -21.79 -4.30 0.88
C ILE A 29 -22.84 -3.32 1.43
N GLU A 30 -23.25 -3.46 2.68
CA GLU A 30 -24.22 -2.57 3.31
C GLU A 30 -23.74 -1.12 3.43
N ASN A 31 -22.46 -0.90 3.64
CA ASN A 31 -21.89 0.44 3.88
C ASN A 31 -21.29 1.12 2.64
N LYS A 32 -21.35 0.52 1.43
CA LYS A 32 -20.72 1.03 0.20
C LYS A 32 -19.23 1.35 0.36
N LYS A 33 -18.54 0.69 1.28
CA LYS A 33 -17.11 0.89 1.56
C LYS A 33 -16.21 -0.05 0.76
N ILE A 34 -16.83 -0.92 -0.03
CA ILE A 34 -16.25 -2.03 -0.77
C ILE A 34 -15.08 -1.62 -1.67
N GLY A 35 -15.10 -0.49 -2.27
CA GLY A 35 -14.21 -0.18 -3.36
C GLY A 35 -12.72 -0.01 -3.03
N ARG A 36 -12.25 -0.16 -1.78
CA ARG A 36 -10.91 0.29 -1.37
C ARG A 36 -9.93 -0.81 -1.04
N GLU A 37 -10.28 -1.70 -0.14
CA GLU A 37 -9.45 -2.89 0.14
C GLU A 37 -9.43 -3.81 -1.06
N GLU A 38 -10.58 -3.91 -1.74
CA GLU A 38 -10.70 -4.65 -2.98
C GLU A 38 -9.85 -4.06 -4.11
N ALA A 39 -9.72 -2.74 -4.25
CA ALA A 39 -8.92 -2.15 -5.32
C ALA A 39 -7.44 -2.55 -5.26
N ALA A 40 -6.84 -2.58 -4.08
CA ALA A 40 -5.47 -3.02 -3.90
C ALA A 40 -5.33 -4.51 -4.20
N THR A 41 -6.25 -5.29 -3.66
CA THR A 41 -6.32 -6.72 -3.89
C THR A 41 -6.64 -7.05 -5.35
N ILE A 42 -7.48 -6.28 -6.04
CA ILE A 42 -7.81 -6.45 -7.47
C ILE A 42 -6.59 -6.17 -8.36
N LEU A 43 -5.77 -5.19 -8.06
CA LEU A 43 -4.62 -4.89 -8.91
C LEU A 43 -3.59 -6.01 -8.90
N SER A 44 -3.29 -6.56 -7.73
CA SER A 44 -2.45 -7.75 -7.64
C SER A 44 -3.18 -8.99 -8.18
N ARG A 45 -4.49 -9.10 -7.98
CA ARG A 45 -5.31 -10.22 -8.45
C ARG A 45 -5.58 -10.21 -9.94
N TYR A 46 -5.77 -9.05 -10.59
CA TYR A 46 -5.96 -8.97 -12.04
C TYR A 46 -4.76 -9.53 -12.79
N LEU A 47 -3.55 -9.14 -12.38
CA LEU A 47 -2.35 -9.75 -12.94
C LEU A 47 -2.24 -11.22 -12.58
N PHE A 48 -2.62 -11.58 -11.35
CA PHE A 48 -2.60 -12.95 -10.88
C PHE A 48 -3.57 -13.83 -11.67
N LEU A 49 -4.79 -13.36 -11.95
CA LEU A 49 -5.73 -14.04 -12.83
C LEU A 49 -5.13 -14.30 -14.21
N LYS A 50 -4.56 -13.26 -14.84
CA LYS A 50 -3.88 -13.38 -16.13
C LYS A 50 -2.75 -14.42 -16.11
N LEU A 51 -1.92 -14.40 -15.06
CA LEU A 51 -0.82 -15.35 -14.88
C LEU A 51 -1.34 -16.77 -14.61
N ALA A 52 -2.36 -16.92 -13.77
CA ALA A 52 -2.95 -18.21 -13.44
C ALA A 52 -3.67 -18.83 -14.65
N GLU A 53 -4.43 -18.05 -15.46
CA GLU A 53 -5.07 -18.50 -16.69
C GLU A 53 -4.04 -19.03 -17.71
N GLN A 54 -2.85 -18.46 -17.74
CA GLN A 54 -1.72 -18.90 -18.57
C GLN A 54 -0.86 -19.98 -17.90
N GLY A 55 -1.27 -20.47 -16.70
CA GLY A 55 -0.53 -21.46 -15.91
C GLY A 55 0.87 -21.00 -15.52
N PHE A 56 1.06 -19.69 -15.30
CA PHE A 56 2.35 -19.04 -15.02
C PHE A 56 3.42 -19.21 -16.09
N ARG A 57 3.04 -19.70 -17.29
CA ARG A 57 3.94 -19.84 -18.44
C ARG A 57 4.08 -18.51 -19.17
N VAL A 58 4.65 -17.53 -18.49
CA VAL A 58 4.85 -16.17 -18.97
C VAL A 58 6.30 -15.80 -18.85
N GLU A 59 6.85 -15.21 -19.90
CA GLU A 59 8.17 -14.61 -19.85
C GLU A 59 8.11 -13.32 -19.03
N ALA A 60 8.86 -13.25 -17.94
CA ALA A 60 8.88 -12.05 -17.06
C ALA A 60 9.33 -10.80 -17.83
N SER A 61 10.17 -10.96 -18.86
CA SER A 61 10.60 -9.89 -19.76
C SER A 61 9.49 -9.32 -20.65
N ALA A 62 8.39 -10.06 -20.83
CA ALA A 62 7.22 -9.61 -21.59
C ALA A 62 6.25 -8.77 -20.76
N LEU A 63 6.45 -8.69 -19.44
CA LEU A 63 5.65 -7.85 -18.56
C LEU A 63 6.02 -6.38 -18.73
N THR A 64 5.01 -5.52 -18.73
CA THR A 64 5.23 -4.08 -18.60
C THR A 64 5.86 -3.75 -17.25
N PRO A 65 6.51 -2.59 -17.09
CA PRO A 65 7.03 -2.18 -15.78
C PRO A 65 5.98 -2.15 -14.67
N LYS A 66 4.73 -1.81 -14.99
CA LYS A 66 3.59 -1.84 -14.05
C LYS A 66 3.24 -3.28 -13.66
N GLU A 67 3.13 -4.18 -14.63
CA GLU A 67 2.84 -5.60 -14.38
C GLU A 67 3.97 -6.28 -13.60
N SER A 68 5.23 -5.94 -13.86
CA SER A 68 6.37 -6.45 -13.10
C SER A 68 6.31 -6.04 -11.62
N LYS A 69 5.94 -4.78 -11.33
CA LYS A 69 5.70 -4.33 -9.95
C LYS A 69 4.51 -5.06 -9.31
N MET A 70 3.42 -5.27 -10.05
CA MET A 70 2.27 -6.02 -9.54
C MET A 70 2.62 -7.48 -9.24
N ALA A 71 3.42 -8.13 -10.10
CA ALA A 71 3.92 -9.48 -9.84
C ALA A 71 4.81 -9.52 -8.58
N LEU A 72 5.63 -8.50 -8.38
CA LEU A 72 6.45 -8.37 -7.19
C LEU A 72 5.61 -8.06 -5.92
N MET A 73 4.51 -7.32 -6.04
CA MET A 73 3.55 -7.15 -4.93
C MET A 73 2.96 -8.51 -4.54
N LEU A 74 2.50 -9.29 -5.52
CA LEU A 74 2.01 -10.64 -5.29
C LEU A 74 3.07 -11.52 -4.59
N TYR A 75 4.34 -11.44 -5.02
CA TYR A 75 5.43 -12.13 -4.34
C TYR A 75 5.51 -11.78 -2.84
N TYR A 76 5.42 -10.49 -2.49
CA TYR A 76 5.48 -10.05 -1.10
C TYR A 76 4.23 -10.40 -0.30
N ASP A 77 3.06 -10.45 -0.93
CA ASP A 77 1.82 -10.91 -0.28
C ASP A 77 1.91 -12.39 0.09
N MET A 78 2.60 -13.19 -0.73
CA MET A 78 2.77 -14.62 -0.51
C MET A 78 3.88 -14.95 0.49
N PHE A 79 5.00 -14.25 0.44
CA PHE A 79 6.21 -14.68 1.16
C PHE A 79 6.66 -13.71 2.25
N ASP A 80 6.24 -12.46 2.21
CA ASP A 80 6.67 -11.36 3.12
C ASP A 80 8.20 -11.28 3.37
N ALA A 81 8.99 -11.82 2.47
CA ALA A 81 10.45 -11.89 2.56
C ALA A 81 11.09 -11.72 1.19
N ALA A 82 12.29 -11.16 1.14
CA ALA A 82 13.10 -11.13 -0.08
C ALA A 82 13.97 -12.40 -0.21
N GLY A 83 14.42 -12.67 -1.44
CA GLY A 83 15.45 -13.67 -1.71
C GLY A 83 14.97 -15.11 -1.76
N ARG A 84 13.66 -15.36 -1.80
CA ARG A 84 13.13 -16.71 -1.99
C ARG A 84 13.30 -17.21 -3.43
N PHE A 85 13.26 -16.29 -4.37
CA PHE A 85 13.60 -16.51 -5.78
C PHE A 85 14.59 -15.43 -6.19
N GLU A 86 15.45 -15.77 -7.14
CA GLU A 86 16.44 -14.83 -7.69
C GLU A 86 15.81 -13.83 -8.67
N SER A 87 14.69 -14.24 -9.30
CA SER A 87 13.97 -13.42 -10.27
C SER A 87 12.48 -13.77 -10.32
N LEU A 88 11.66 -12.88 -10.91
CA LEU A 88 10.25 -13.18 -11.19
C LEU A 88 10.10 -14.37 -12.14
N GLN A 89 11.04 -14.56 -13.08
CA GLN A 89 11.01 -15.71 -13.99
C GLN A 89 11.14 -17.00 -13.20
N GLN A 90 12.11 -17.08 -12.27
CA GLN A 90 12.28 -18.27 -11.44
C GLN A 90 11.03 -18.57 -10.59
N MET A 91 10.35 -17.53 -10.08
CA MET A 91 9.07 -17.69 -9.39
C MET A 91 7.98 -18.26 -10.33
N PHE A 92 7.86 -17.71 -11.54
CA PHE A 92 6.88 -18.20 -12.51
C PHE A 92 7.14 -19.63 -12.93
N ASP A 93 8.40 -19.99 -13.19
CA ASP A 93 8.80 -21.34 -13.55
C ASP A 93 8.50 -22.35 -12.44
N ALA A 94 8.76 -21.96 -11.18
CA ALA A 94 8.46 -22.78 -10.01
C ALA A 94 6.94 -23.00 -9.86
N PHE A 95 6.12 -21.98 -10.08
CA PHE A 95 4.66 -22.11 -10.02
C PHE A 95 4.11 -22.93 -11.18
N ALA A 96 4.61 -22.70 -12.40
CA ALA A 96 4.20 -23.44 -13.58
C ALA A 96 4.56 -24.94 -13.52
N ALA A 97 5.58 -25.31 -12.74
CA ALA A 97 5.97 -26.70 -12.54
C ALA A 97 5.02 -27.46 -11.60
N ASP A 98 4.21 -26.76 -10.79
CA ASP A 98 3.26 -27.38 -9.87
C ASP A 98 1.82 -27.22 -10.39
N ARG A 99 1.35 -28.29 -11.05
CA ARG A 99 0.01 -28.29 -11.65
C ARG A 99 -1.11 -28.13 -10.63
N LEU A 100 -1.00 -28.73 -9.45
CA LEU A 100 -2.02 -28.65 -8.42
C LEU A 100 -2.14 -27.23 -7.89
N LEU A 101 -0.99 -26.58 -7.61
CA LEU A 101 -0.95 -25.19 -7.22
C LEU A 101 -1.64 -24.29 -8.25
N VAL A 102 -1.33 -24.47 -9.54
CA VAL A 102 -1.92 -23.67 -10.63
C VAL A 102 -3.46 -23.83 -10.68
N GLU A 103 -3.97 -25.05 -10.57
CA GLU A 103 -5.41 -25.32 -10.58
C GLU A 103 -6.12 -24.68 -9.37
N GLU A 104 -5.59 -24.85 -8.16
CA GLU A 104 -6.13 -24.24 -6.94
C GLU A 104 -6.13 -22.70 -7.02
N MET A 105 -5.04 -22.14 -7.56
CA MET A 105 -4.92 -20.69 -7.74
C MET A 105 -5.97 -20.19 -8.75
N LYS A 106 -6.20 -20.90 -9.84
CA LYS A 106 -7.25 -20.57 -10.82
C LYS A 106 -8.64 -20.56 -10.18
N GLU A 107 -9.01 -21.62 -9.48
CA GLU A 107 -10.31 -21.70 -8.83
C GLU A 107 -10.50 -20.56 -7.83
N THR A 108 -9.50 -20.30 -6.99
CA THR A 108 -9.53 -19.21 -6.01
C THR A 108 -9.75 -17.86 -6.71
N VAL A 109 -9.03 -17.59 -7.80
CA VAL A 109 -9.12 -16.31 -8.51
C VAL A 109 -10.49 -16.18 -9.21
N TYR A 110 -11.04 -17.26 -9.77
CA TYR A 110 -12.36 -17.24 -10.39
C TYR A 110 -13.45 -16.88 -9.40
N GLU A 111 -13.48 -17.48 -8.21
CA GLU A 111 -14.45 -17.16 -7.18
C GLU A 111 -14.34 -15.69 -6.71
N MET A 112 -13.13 -15.16 -6.68
CA MET A 112 -12.89 -13.78 -6.27
C MET A 112 -13.25 -12.76 -7.35
N ARG A 113 -13.19 -13.13 -8.64
CA ARG A 113 -13.52 -12.25 -9.77
C ARG A 113 -14.99 -11.81 -9.75
N GLU A 114 -15.90 -12.71 -9.42
CA GLU A 114 -17.34 -12.40 -9.39
C GLU A 114 -17.74 -11.45 -8.26
N ARG A 115 -16.87 -11.32 -7.25
CA ARG A 115 -17.10 -10.46 -6.09
C ARG A 115 -16.43 -9.09 -6.20
N CYS A 116 -15.59 -8.87 -7.21
CA CYS A 116 -14.76 -7.69 -7.34
C CYS A 116 -15.32 -6.73 -8.39
N VAL A 117 -15.76 -5.55 -7.96
CA VAL A 117 -16.08 -4.43 -8.87
C VAL A 117 -14.81 -3.59 -9.05
N ALA A 118 -14.26 -3.58 -10.26
CA ALA A 118 -13.08 -2.78 -10.58
C ALA A 118 -13.37 -1.28 -10.37
N PRO A 119 -12.54 -0.55 -9.64
CA PRO A 119 -12.69 0.91 -9.56
C PRO A 119 -12.40 1.53 -10.92
N GLU A 120 -13.34 2.31 -11.43
CA GLU A 120 -13.34 2.86 -12.81
C GLU A 120 -12.30 3.95 -13.06
N LYS A 121 -11.68 4.52 -12.03
CA LYS A 121 -10.76 5.65 -12.20
C LYS A 121 -9.30 5.23 -12.06
N GLU A 122 -8.59 5.28 -13.18
CA GLU A 122 -7.13 5.29 -13.14
C GLU A 122 -6.65 6.61 -12.52
N ASP A 123 -5.63 6.52 -11.68
CA ASP A 123 -4.91 7.70 -11.22
C ASP A 123 -4.10 8.25 -12.42
N ASN A 124 -4.55 9.38 -12.96
CA ASN A 124 -3.80 10.16 -13.96
C ASN A 124 -2.70 10.98 -13.28
N SER A 125 -2.07 10.48 -12.22
CA SER A 125 -0.95 11.16 -11.61
C SER A 125 0.16 11.36 -12.64
N ALA A 126 0.67 12.59 -12.71
CA ALA A 126 1.76 12.97 -13.61
C ALA A 126 3.13 12.39 -13.19
N LEU A 127 3.12 11.26 -12.47
CA LEU A 127 4.35 10.57 -12.07
C LEU A 127 5.04 10.01 -13.31
N ALA A 128 6.28 10.40 -13.53
CA ALA A 128 7.10 9.98 -14.67
C ALA A 128 7.48 8.49 -14.65
N PHE A 129 6.95 7.71 -13.71
CA PHE A 129 7.23 6.29 -13.55
C PHE A 129 5.94 5.49 -13.40
N SER A 130 6.04 4.20 -13.72
CA SER A 130 4.90 3.28 -13.68
C SER A 130 4.45 3.00 -12.25
N MET A 131 3.39 3.70 -11.79
CA MET A 131 2.80 3.52 -10.47
C MET A 131 1.63 2.52 -10.54
N PRO A 132 1.73 1.36 -9.87
CA PRO A 132 0.66 0.37 -9.90
C PRO A 132 -0.47 0.67 -8.89
N LEU A 133 -0.29 1.66 -8.00
CA LEU A 133 -1.27 2.01 -6.97
C LEU A 133 -2.38 2.92 -7.53
N LYS A 134 -3.60 2.70 -7.05
CA LYS A 134 -4.76 3.58 -7.33
C LYS A 134 -5.09 4.41 -6.10
N VAL A 135 -5.43 5.68 -6.31
CA VAL A 135 -5.88 6.56 -5.23
C VAL A 135 -7.12 5.96 -4.57
N HIS A 136 -7.16 6.02 -3.25
CA HIS A 136 -8.14 5.40 -2.36
C HIS A 136 -8.05 3.87 -2.25
N GLY A 137 -7.11 3.22 -2.95
CA GLY A 137 -6.81 1.81 -2.72
C GLY A 137 -6.09 1.61 -1.38
N VAL A 138 -6.28 0.43 -0.79
CA VAL A 138 -5.63 0.02 0.46
C VAL A 138 -4.46 -0.91 0.15
N TYR A 139 -3.30 -0.64 0.73
CA TYR A 139 -2.07 -1.36 0.43
C TYR A 139 -1.30 -1.70 1.69
N THR A 140 -0.68 -2.87 1.72
CA THR A 140 0.30 -3.19 2.75
C THR A 140 1.56 -2.33 2.58
N LYS A 141 2.33 -2.14 3.65
CA LYS A 141 3.61 -1.41 3.55
C LYS A 141 4.54 -2.06 2.52
N ALA A 142 4.57 -3.40 2.45
CA ALA A 142 5.38 -4.12 1.48
C ALA A 142 4.97 -3.83 0.02
N GLN A 143 3.68 -3.77 -0.28
CA GLN A 143 3.16 -3.39 -1.60
C GLN A 143 3.55 -1.96 -1.97
N ILE A 144 3.45 -1.02 -1.02
CA ILE A 144 3.88 0.38 -1.23
C ILE A 144 5.38 0.44 -1.51
N GLN A 145 6.19 -0.27 -0.74
CA GLN A 145 7.63 -0.37 -0.93
C GLN A 145 8.03 -0.93 -2.30
N VAL A 146 7.26 -1.89 -2.80
CA VAL A 146 7.42 -2.37 -4.20
C VAL A 146 7.05 -1.26 -5.19
N ALA A 147 5.95 -0.58 -4.99
CA ALA A 147 5.47 0.46 -5.90
C ALA A 147 6.48 1.59 -6.05
N ILE A 148 7.09 2.04 -4.94
CA ILE A 148 8.13 3.08 -4.94
C ILE A 148 9.54 2.54 -5.22
N GLY A 149 9.70 1.22 -5.44
CA GLY A 149 10.97 0.59 -5.85
C GLY A 149 12.00 0.40 -4.73
N THR A 150 11.59 0.43 -3.45
CA THR A 150 12.49 0.15 -2.33
C THR A 150 12.52 -1.34 -1.96
N ASN A 151 11.45 -2.10 -2.25
CA ASN A 151 11.44 -3.55 -2.22
C ASN A 151 11.70 -4.13 -3.63
N LEU A 152 12.64 -5.06 -3.71
CA LEU A 152 12.96 -5.87 -4.88
C LEU A 152 12.84 -7.35 -4.53
N ILE A 153 12.84 -8.24 -5.52
CA ILE A 153 12.71 -9.68 -5.27
C ILE A 153 13.80 -10.25 -4.36
N ASN A 154 14.99 -9.69 -4.45
CA ASN A 154 16.17 -10.10 -3.68
C ASN A 154 16.55 -9.13 -2.54
N ARG A 155 15.79 -8.05 -2.33
CA ARG A 155 16.05 -7.05 -1.30
C ARG A 155 14.75 -6.51 -0.73
N LYS A 156 14.56 -6.65 0.58
CA LYS A 156 13.47 -6.02 1.34
C LYS A 156 13.99 -4.77 2.05
N SER A 157 13.26 -3.68 1.97
CA SER A 157 13.57 -2.47 2.73
C SER A 157 13.44 -2.75 4.23
N SER A 158 14.41 -2.25 5.00
CA SER A 158 14.40 -2.32 6.46
C SER A 158 13.80 -1.07 7.12
N SER A 159 13.26 -0.13 6.32
CA SER A 159 12.71 1.12 6.84
C SER A 159 11.54 0.86 7.81
N ARG A 160 11.69 1.37 9.03
CA ARG A 160 10.66 1.37 10.09
C ARG A 160 10.08 2.76 10.33
N GLU A 161 10.57 3.76 9.60
CA GLU A 161 10.19 5.16 9.78
C GLU A 161 8.81 5.47 9.18
N GLY A 162 8.25 6.59 9.60
CA GLY A 162 7.01 7.16 9.04
C GLY A 162 7.16 7.71 7.62
N CYS A 163 8.38 7.68 7.07
CA CYS A 163 8.68 8.09 5.69
C CYS A 163 9.66 7.12 5.06
N GLU A 164 9.51 6.91 3.76
CA GLU A 164 10.45 6.11 2.98
C GLU A 164 10.73 6.75 1.63
N ARG A 165 12.01 6.82 1.25
CA ARG A 165 12.48 7.56 0.08
C ARG A 165 13.11 6.65 -0.95
N ASN A 166 12.83 6.96 -2.20
CA ASN A 166 13.61 6.49 -3.34
C ASN A 166 14.14 7.72 -4.09
N TYR A 167 15.39 8.06 -3.87
CA TYR A 167 16.01 9.25 -4.48
C TYR A 167 16.20 9.09 -5.99
N ASP A 168 16.39 7.88 -6.50
CA ASP A 168 16.57 7.62 -7.93
C ASP A 168 15.28 7.95 -8.71
N LEU A 169 14.13 7.75 -8.07
CA LEU A 169 12.82 8.10 -8.62
C LEU A 169 12.30 9.46 -8.15
N GLY A 170 13.02 10.14 -7.24
CA GLY A 170 12.57 11.40 -6.66
C GLY A 170 11.28 11.30 -5.84
N ILE A 171 11.08 10.18 -5.12
CA ILE A 171 9.83 9.90 -4.39
C ILE A 171 10.06 9.85 -2.89
N GLU A 172 9.07 10.33 -2.14
CA GLU A 172 8.91 10.02 -0.72
C GLU A 172 7.49 9.56 -0.42
N ALA A 173 7.36 8.38 0.20
CA ALA A 173 6.11 7.88 0.76
C ALA A 173 6.02 8.29 2.24
N MET A 174 4.94 8.97 2.60
CA MET A 174 4.61 9.33 3.98
C MET A 174 3.58 8.34 4.52
N TYR A 175 3.91 7.65 5.61
CA TYR A 175 3.05 6.69 6.30
C TYR A 175 2.48 7.31 7.56
N VAL A 176 1.17 7.49 7.62
CA VAL A 176 0.51 8.18 8.73
C VAL A 176 -0.50 7.27 9.41
N ASP A 177 -0.31 7.05 10.70
CA ASP A 177 -1.28 6.44 11.61
C ASP A 177 -2.04 7.57 12.31
N ILE A 178 -3.36 7.68 12.09
CA ILE A 178 -4.18 8.75 12.67
C ILE A 178 -4.36 8.54 14.17
N ILE A 179 -4.74 7.33 14.55
CA ILE A 179 -4.81 6.92 15.95
C ILE A 179 -3.50 6.22 16.29
N LYS A 180 -2.73 6.79 17.18
CA LYS A 180 -1.47 6.24 17.63
C LYS A 180 -1.70 5.49 18.93
N ASP A 181 -1.25 4.22 19.02
CA ASP A 181 -1.21 3.50 20.28
C ASP A 181 -0.19 4.20 21.20
N TRP A 182 -0.69 4.79 22.27
CA TRP A 182 0.12 5.54 23.24
C TRP A 182 0.84 4.55 24.15
N GLU A 183 2.16 4.46 24.06
CA GLU A 183 2.98 4.06 25.20
C GLU A 183 3.27 5.33 26.03
N GLU A 184 2.91 5.34 27.32
CA GLU A 184 3.28 6.42 28.25
C GLU A 184 4.80 6.63 28.20
N GLY A 185 5.23 7.83 27.78
CA GLY A 185 6.65 8.20 27.67
C GLY A 185 7.19 8.29 26.24
N SER A 186 6.41 8.03 25.20
CA SER A 186 6.82 8.26 23.80
C SER A 186 6.88 9.77 23.50
N ASN A 187 8.08 10.27 23.20
CA ASN A 187 8.33 11.67 22.82
C ASN A 187 7.88 12.03 21.40
N THR A 188 7.11 11.18 20.71
CA THR A 188 6.78 11.34 19.28
C THR A 188 5.28 11.53 19.09
N ASN A 189 4.75 12.63 19.64
CA ASN A 189 3.35 13.04 19.46
C ASN A 189 3.20 13.86 18.20
N TYR A 190 3.34 13.23 17.03
CA TYR A 190 2.99 13.91 15.77
C TYR A 190 1.48 14.10 15.68
N ASN A 191 1.08 15.32 15.35
CA ASN A 191 -0.32 15.71 15.26
C ASN A 191 -0.72 15.77 13.79
N ASP A 192 -0.94 14.58 13.20
CA ASP A 192 -1.29 14.40 11.79
C ASP A 192 -2.81 14.26 11.64
N PHE A 193 -3.43 15.07 10.79
CA PHE A 193 -4.88 15.05 10.57
C PHE A 193 -5.30 15.72 9.28
N ALA A 194 -6.50 15.39 8.79
CA ALA A 194 -7.12 16.08 7.69
C ALA A 194 -7.76 17.40 8.18
N LEU A 195 -7.41 18.51 7.52
CA LEU A 195 -8.03 19.83 7.74
C LEU A 195 -9.40 19.88 7.05
N ASP A 196 -9.45 19.37 5.84
CA ASP A 196 -10.64 19.14 5.04
C ASP A 196 -10.37 17.96 4.09
N ARG A 197 -11.26 17.69 3.14
CA ARG A 197 -11.12 16.57 2.20
C ARG A 197 -9.98 16.74 1.18
N GLN A 198 -9.38 17.91 1.08
CA GLN A 198 -8.28 18.21 0.15
C GLN A 198 -7.03 18.74 0.84
N ALA A 199 -7.05 18.96 2.15
CA ALA A 199 -5.92 19.49 2.89
C ALA A 199 -5.58 18.59 4.08
N PHE A 200 -4.29 18.31 4.25
CA PHE A 200 -3.77 17.43 5.30
C PHE A 200 -2.63 18.12 6.04
N HIS A 201 -2.75 18.18 7.36
CA HIS A 201 -1.70 18.64 8.27
C HIS A 201 -0.79 17.45 8.63
N TRP A 202 0.50 17.63 8.46
CA TRP A 202 1.51 16.62 8.75
C TRP A 202 2.70 17.23 9.47
N GLU A 203 3.23 16.53 10.45
CA GLU A 203 4.44 16.90 11.16
C GLU A 203 5.61 16.02 10.73
N THR A 204 6.73 16.65 10.38
CA THR A 204 7.96 15.94 10.00
C THR A 204 8.58 15.26 11.22
N GLN A 205 9.59 14.43 11.00
CA GLN A 205 10.43 13.95 12.11
C GLN A 205 11.06 15.11 12.89
N ASN A 206 11.29 14.92 14.19
CA ASN A 206 11.82 15.93 15.11
C ASN A 206 13.23 16.47 14.72
N SER A 207 13.95 15.78 13.85
CA SER A 207 15.25 16.23 13.33
C SER A 207 15.14 17.22 12.17
N VAL A 208 13.95 17.34 11.54
CA VAL A 208 13.75 18.12 10.31
C VAL A 208 13.45 19.58 10.62
N SER A 209 14.19 20.45 9.96
CA SER A 209 13.98 21.91 10.01
C SER A 209 13.97 22.49 8.60
N PRO A 210 13.46 23.72 8.40
CA PRO A 210 13.52 24.39 7.10
C PRO A 210 14.95 24.48 6.52
N GLN A 211 15.99 24.50 7.37
CA GLN A 211 17.40 24.58 6.97
C GLN A 211 18.04 23.20 6.75
N SER A 212 17.40 22.11 7.18
CA SER A 212 17.91 20.77 6.95
C SER A 212 17.83 20.36 5.47
N ALA A 213 18.71 19.49 5.02
CA ALA A 213 18.73 19.03 3.62
C ALA A 213 17.38 18.48 3.17
N ILE A 214 16.69 17.70 4.02
CA ILE A 214 15.38 17.17 3.68
C ILE A 214 14.27 18.22 3.76
N GLY A 215 14.33 19.16 4.71
CA GLY A 215 13.40 20.28 4.78
C GLY A 215 13.47 21.18 3.54
N GLN A 216 14.68 21.42 3.03
CA GLN A 216 14.86 22.15 1.77
C GLN A 216 14.25 21.39 0.58
N LYS A 217 14.37 20.05 0.53
CA LYS A 217 13.73 19.24 -0.52
C LYS A 217 12.21 19.38 -0.53
N TYR A 218 11.57 19.45 0.64
CA TYR A 218 10.14 19.69 0.75
C TYR A 218 9.75 21.09 0.25
N ILE A 219 10.49 22.11 0.72
CA ILE A 219 10.24 23.51 0.37
C ILE A 219 10.43 23.74 -1.13
N ASN A 220 11.49 23.19 -1.70
CA ASN A 220 11.85 23.33 -3.11
C ASN A 220 11.06 22.38 -4.03
N LYS A 221 10.20 21.50 -3.47
CA LYS A 221 9.42 20.53 -4.22
C LYS A 221 10.29 19.59 -5.08
N GLU A 222 11.42 19.15 -4.52
CA GLU A 222 12.37 18.27 -5.22
C GLU A 222 11.93 16.80 -5.23
N LEU A 223 10.90 16.44 -4.45
CA LEU A 223 10.38 15.08 -4.32
C LEU A 223 8.89 15.03 -4.64
N HIS A 224 8.48 13.95 -5.29
CA HIS A 224 7.09 13.55 -5.39
C HIS A 224 6.62 12.98 -4.04
N MET A 225 5.78 13.73 -3.33
CA MET A 225 5.29 13.36 -2.01
C MET A 225 4.03 12.54 -2.13
N LEU A 226 4.06 11.30 -1.67
CA LEU A 226 2.93 10.35 -1.73
C LEU A 226 2.38 10.15 -0.32
N LEU A 227 1.08 10.39 -0.12
CA LEU A 227 0.45 10.29 1.19
C LEU A 227 -0.32 8.98 1.35
N PHE A 228 0.02 8.26 2.40
CA PHE A 228 -0.61 7.00 2.82
C PHE A 228 -1.09 7.13 4.26
N VAL A 229 -2.39 6.93 4.48
CA VAL A 229 -2.98 7.03 5.82
C VAL A 229 -3.70 5.74 6.19
N ARG A 230 -3.70 5.42 7.48
CA ARG A 230 -4.59 4.39 8.06
C ARG A 230 -5.13 4.88 9.39
N GLN A 231 -6.25 4.32 9.79
CA GLN A 231 -6.86 4.71 11.06
C GLN A 231 -5.93 4.40 12.23
N GLN A 232 -5.38 3.19 12.28
CA GLN A 232 -4.44 2.73 13.30
C GLN A 232 -3.54 1.60 12.80
N ALA A 233 -2.52 1.22 13.55
CA ALA A 233 -1.51 0.27 13.13
C ALA A 233 -2.04 -1.17 12.99
N THR A 234 -2.94 -1.58 13.87
CA THR A 234 -3.47 -2.95 13.96
C THR A 234 -4.99 -2.96 13.92
N VAL A 235 -5.56 -4.09 13.53
CA VAL A 235 -7.00 -4.29 13.58
C VAL A 235 -7.45 -4.32 15.04
N PRO A 236 -8.50 -3.58 15.45
CA PRO A 236 -8.94 -3.50 16.85
C PRO A 236 -9.24 -4.86 17.47
N GLU A 237 -9.88 -5.73 16.72
CA GLU A 237 -10.34 -7.06 17.14
C GLU A 237 -9.21 -8.10 17.08
N ASP A 238 -8.15 -7.84 16.31
CA ASP A 238 -7.00 -8.73 16.16
C ASP A 238 -5.68 -7.96 16.00
N LYS A 239 -5.01 -7.72 17.12
CA LYS A 239 -3.73 -7.00 17.16
C LYS A 239 -2.57 -7.71 16.42
N SER A 240 -2.73 -8.97 16.05
CA SER A 240 -1.74 -9.68 15.22
C SER A 240 -1.79 -9.23 13.75
N ARG A 241 -2.91 -8.64 13.32
CA ARG A 241 -3.13 -8.16 11.96
C ARG A 241 -2.82 -6.67 11.84
N ARG A 242 -2.06 -6.32 10.81
CA ARG A 242 -1.78 -4.93 10.46
C ARG A 242 -2.86 -4.38 9.53
N MET A 243 -3.34 -3.17 9.82
CA MET A 243 -4.19 -2.46 8.87
C MET A 243 -3.37 -1.97 7.69
N GLY A 244 -3.94 -2.07 6.50
CA GLY A 244 -3.37 -1.48 5.29
C GLY A 244 -3.48 0.05 5.30
N TYR A 245 -2.65 0.69 4.48
CA TYR A 245 -2.68 2.14 4.27
C TYR A 245 -3.55 2.48 3.07
N ILE A 246 -4.41 3.47 3.21
CA ILE A 246 -5.17 4.08 2.11
C ILE A 246 -4.23 5.05 1.38
N TYR A 247 -4.03 4.84 0.09
CA TYR A 247 -3.28 5.76 -0.75
C TYR A 247 -4.12 6.99 -1.10
N LEU A 248 -3.70 8.17 -0.69
CA LEU A 248 -4.41 9.43 -0.96
C LEU A 248 -3.86 10.17 -2.20
N GLY A 249 -2.89 9.58 -2.88
CA GLY A 249 -2.29 10.16 -4.07
C GLY A 249 -1.06 11.02 -3.77
N GLU A 250 -0.59 11.68 -4.82
CA GLU A 250 0.46 12.68 -4.74
C GLU A 250 -0.09 13.98 -4.14
N VAL A 251 0.72 14.65 -3.33
CA VAL A 251 0.34 15.87 -2.62
C VAL A 251 1.30 17.01 -2.92
N ASP A 252 0.78 18.22 -2.92
CA ASP A 252 1.52 19.46 -3.20
C ASP A 252 1.67 20.30 -1.93
N LEU A 253 2.85 20.88 -1.71
CA LEU A 253 3.12 21.79 -0.60
C LEU A 253 2.26 23.05 -0.71
N VAL A 254 1.46 23.32 0.33
CA VAL A 254 0.71 24.57 0.50
C VAL A 254 1.46 25.55 1.37
N SER A 255 1.82 25.13 2.58
CA SER A 255 2.53 25.97 3.55
C SER A 255 3.33 25.11 4.52
N TYR A 256 4.27 25.74 5.19
CA TYR A 256 4.99 25.14 6.30
C TYR A 256 5.26 26.16 7.38
N GLU A 257 5.39 25.70 8.63
CA GLU A 257 5.77 26.51 9.77
C GLU A 257 6.55 25.69 10.80
N GLY A 258 7.19 26.36 11.73
CA GLY A 258 7.93 25.72 12.82
C GLY A 258 9.25 25.09 12.38
N SER A 259 9.88 24.41 13.32
CA SER A 259 11.18 23.78 13.15
C SER A 259 11.35 22.69 14.22
N ARG A 260 11.72 21.47 13.78
CA ARG A 260 12.03 20.33 14.66
C ARG A 260 10.92 19.90 15.60
N PRO A 261 9.73 19.53 15.08
CA PRO A 261 9.42 19.24 13.68
C PRO A 261 8.95 20.47 12.89
N MET A 262 8.98 20.39 11.57
CA MET A 262 8.22 21.27 10.69
C MET A 262 6.77 20.80 10.65
N ARG A 263 5.83 21.72 10.70
CA ARG A 263 4.40 21.49 10.44
C ARG A 263 4.10 21.88 9.01
N ILE A 264 3.62 20.94 8.23
CA ILE A 264 3.41 21.12 6.79
C ILE A 264 1.94 20.90 6.46
N VAL A 265 1.37 21.77 5.65
CA VAL A 265 0.06 21.57 5.05
C VAL A 265 0.25 21.11 3.61
N TRP A 266 -0.27 19.92 3.33
CA TRP A 266 -0.30 19.31 2.01
C TRP A 266 -1.67 19.48 1.37
N ARG A 267 -1.70 19.74 0.07
CA ARG A 267 -2.91 19.69 -0.76
C ARG A 267 -2.96 18.38 -1.51
N LEU A 268 -4.03 17.64 -1.37
CA LEU A 268 -4.31 16.45 -2.14
C LEU A 268 -4.80 16.83 -3.54
N ARG A 269 -4.27 16.17 -4.56
CA ARG A 269 -4.75 16.35 -5.95
C ARG A 269 -6.13 15.74 -6.15
N THR A 270 -6.42 14.64 -5.45
CA THR A 270 -7.75 13.99 -5.41
C THR A 270 -8.34 14.12 -4.02
N PRO A 271 -9.57 14.64 -3.86
CA PRO A 271 -10.19 14.76 -2.55
C PRO A 271 -10.34 13.41 -1.86
N MET A 272 -10.11 13.35 -0.54
CA MET A 272 -10.37 12.15 0.26
C MET A 272 -11.83 11.73 0.10
N ALA A 273 -12.04 10.43 0.10
CA ALA A 273 -13.38 9.91 0.26
C ALA A 273 -13.92 10.22 1.66
N GLU A 274 -15.24 10.37 1.79
CA GLU A 274 -15.91 10.73 3.04
C GLU A 274 -15.54 9.82 4.20
N SER A 275 -15.49 8.51 3.96
CA SER A 275 -15.14 7.53 4.99
C SER A 275 -13.69 7.67 5.48
N THR A 276 -12.75 8.10 4.64
CA THR A 276 -11.38 8.39 5.05
C THR A 276 -11.33 9.69 5.84
N TYR A 277 -12.00 10.72 5.36
CA TYR A 277 -12.08 12.00 6.04
C TYR A 277 -12.69 11.86 7.44
N SER A 278 -13.74 11.04 7.60
CA SER A 278 -14.42 10.86 8.89
C SER A 278 -13.52 10.37 10.02
N PHE A 279 -12.51 9.56 9.75
CA PHE A 279 -11.55 9.16 10.80
C PHE A 279 -10.27 10.02 10.80
N ALA A 280 -9.90 10.63 9.67
CA ALA A 280 -8.68 11.42 9.56
C ALA A 280 -8.85 12.87 10.03
N ALA A 281 -10.08 13.39 10.08
CA ALA A 281 -10.36 14.73 10.56
C ALA A 281 -10.13 14.85 12.08
N LYS A 282 -9.53 15.96 12.48
CA LYS A 282 -9.45 16.31 13.90
C LYS A 282 -10.80 16.85 14.35
N PHE A 283 -11.63 15.99 14.90
CA PHE A 283 -12.83 16.48 15.61
C PHE A 283 -12.37 17.25 16.85
N LYS A 284 -12.60 18.55 16.87
CA LYS A 284 -12.60 19.27 18.13
C LYS A 284 -13.67 18.60 19.00
N ALA A 285 -13.26 17.94 20.08
CA ALA A 285 -14.19 17.64 21.14
C ALA A 285 -14.89 18.96 21.46
N LEU A 286 -16.19 19.02 21.21
CA LEU A 286 -17.04 20.12 21.67
C LEU A 286 -16.95 20.08 23.18
N GLY A 287 -16.11 20.96 23.76
CA GLY A 287 -16.00 21.18 25.19
C GLY A 287 -17.21 21.95 25.71
#